data_de1084032275fc6a015e994aef8d0fc9
#
_entry.id   de1084032275fc6a015e994aef8d0fc9
#
_cell.length_a   1.000
_cell.length_b   1.000
_cell.length_c   1.000
_cell.angle_alpha   90.00
_cell.angle_beta   90.00
_cell.angle_gamma   90.00
#
_symmetry.space_group_name_H-M   'P 1'
#
loop_
_entity.id
_entity.type
_entity.pdbx_description
1 polymer ?
#
loop_
_entity_poly.entity_id
_entity_poly.type
_entity_poly.pdbx_seq_one_letter_code
_entity_poly.pdbx_strand_id
1 'polypeptide(L)'
;MKAIRKSVVAATGIALALSLAACGGGGGDAGGDKAAGSSSGKSDNGADKALGAADPAAMLKKAAAKGAEQNTYRMKGVRKDDKGDFTTENAVQVKPDASDGKDVGPKTADTPDGISHVIKVGDKMYLNGEKVPGKKWWTLNLEGAKGRDASEPFVQLTTALATAKDVRNAGVETVGGRRAAHFEGTVVRSELAAYKGDAMKEKDRDDYAKDLKEEGLEKVTIGVWVDKDGVIAKTEESGKGSKGEYHRADEYSDFGADLKIQAPPAAETATEKEVIEYEMKKQK
;
A
#
# COMPACT_ATOMS: atom_id res chain seq x y z
N MET A 1 -6.04 -44.73 26.34
CA MET A 1 -5.35 -43.63 27.05
C MET A 1 -4.12 -43.24 26.22
N LYS A 2 -4.20 -42.18 25.43
CA LYS A 2 -3.08 -41.59 24.69
C LYS A 2 -2.99 -40.11 25.07
N ALA A 3 -1.84 -39.76 25.64
CA ALA A 3 -1.55 -38.42 26.14
C ALA A 3 -1.38 -37.39 25.01
N ILE A 4 -2.10 -36.29 25.12
CA ILE A 4 -1.99 -35.12 24.25
C ILE A 4 -0.80 -34.29 24.75
N ARG A 5 0.25 -34.20 23.96
CA ARG A 5 1.36 -33.25 24.21
C ARG A 5 0.94 -31.87 23.69
N LYS A 6 0.81 -30.93 24.62
CA LYS A 6 0.63 -29.52 24.33
C LYS A 6 1.97 -28.92 23.91
N SER A 7 2.09 -28.50 22.66
CA SER A 7 3.23 -27.70 22.19
C SER A 7 2.92 -26.24 22.46
N VAL A 8 3.72 -25.61 23.32
CA VAL A 8 3.71 -24.17 23.56
C VAL A 8 4.51 -23.52 22.44
N VAL A 9 3.85 -22.76 21.60
CA VAL A 9 4.50 -21.89 20.61
C VAL A 9 4.76 -20.55 21.30
N ALA A 10 6.02 -20.22 21.51
CA ALA A 10 6.45 -18.93 22.01
C ALA A 10 6.35 -17.90 20.86
N ALA A 11 5.42 -16.96 21.00
CA ALA A 11 5.33 -15.79 20.13
C ALA A 11 6.44 -14.81 20.50
N THR A 12 7.44 -14.66 19.65
CA THR A 12 8.42 -13.58 19.72
C THR A 12 7.78 -12.30 19.16
N GLY A 13 7.31 -11.45 20.06
CA GLY A 13 6.83 -10.13 19.71
C GLY A 13 7.98 -9.22 19.30
N ILE A 14 7.91 -8.66 18.11
CA ILE A 14 8.75 -7.53 17.69
C ILE A 14 8.16 -6.27 18.33
N ALA A 15 8.80 -5.78 19.38
CA ALA A 15 8.46 -4.51 20.02
C ALA A 15 9.01 -3.36 19.15
N LEU A 16 8.15 -2.64 18.47
CA LEU A 16 8.45 -1.32 17.93
C LEU A 16 8.56 -0.34 19.12
N ALA A 17 9.78 0.08 19.44
CA ALA A 17 10.04 1.08 20.44
C ALA A 17 9.62 2.47 19.94
N LEU A 18 8.47 2.95 20.39
CA LEU A 18 8.09 4.35 20.33
C LEU A 18 8.86 5.10 21.41
N SER A 19 9.92 5.86 21.04
CA SER A 19 10.60 6.76 21.94
C SER A 19 9.77 8.04 22.12
N LEU A 20 9.00 8.09 23.20
CA LEU A 20 8.46 9.34 23.75
C LEU A 20 9.59 10.10 24.46
N ALA A 21 10.11 11.15 23.85
CA ALA A 21 10.96 12.12 24.50
C ALA A 21 10.08 13.08 25.33
N ALA A 22 9.98 12.81 26.64
CA ALA A 22 9.41 13.75 27.60
C ALA A 22 10.41 14.87 27.88
N CYS A 23 10.02 16.11 27.58
CA CYS A 23 10.75 17.32 27.93
C CYS A 23 10.45 17.70 29.40
N GLY A 24 11.39 17.51 30.29
CA GLY A 24 11.34 17.99 31.68
C GLY A 24 12.44 19.03 31.89
N GLY A 25 12.06 20.26 32.21
CA GLY A 25 12.99 21.37 32.48
C GLY A 25 13.59 21.33 33.87
N GLY A 26 14.75 21.96 34.03
CA GLY A 26 15.40 22.22 35.30
C GLY A 26 16.81 22.79 35.08
N GLY A 27 17.04 24.07 35.44
CA GLY A 27 18.22 24.83 35.18
C GLY A 27 19.43 24.48 36.07
N GLY A 28 20.60 24.97 35.68
CA GLY A 28 21.85 24.91 36.45
C GLY A 28 23.08 25.21 35.60
N ASP A 29 23.78 26.22 35.97
CA ASP A 29 24.86 26.98 35.34
C ASP A 29 26.21 26.24 35.20
N ALA A 30 27.02 26.78 34.28
CA ALA A 30 28.51 26.83 34.22
C ALA A 30 29.31 25.71 33.48
N GLY A 31 30.10 26.15 32.48
CA GLY A 31 31.41 25.59 32.13
C GLY A 31 31.57 25.07 30.70
N GLY A 32 32.31 25.86 29.89
CA GLY A 32 32.52 25.62 28.47
C GLY A 32 33.29 24.37 28.10
N ASP A 33 33.01 23.90 26.89
CA ASP A 33 34.05 23.55 25.91
C ASP A 33 33.43 23.37 24.52
N LYS A 34 34.14 23.79 23.49
CA LYS A 34 33.72 23.74 22.09
C LYS A 34 33.77 22.32 21.57
N ALA A 35 32.67 21.77 21.10
CA ALA A 35 32.63 20.63 20.24
C ALA A 35 31.64 20.87 19.07
N ALA A 36 32.07 20.45 17.91
CA ALA A 36 31.57 20.71 16.58
C ALA A 36 30.07 20.58 16.38
N GLY A 37 29.55 21.46 15.51
CA GLY A 37 28.16 21.62 15.16
C GLY A 37 27.47 20.37 14.68
N SER A 38 26.51 19.93 15.46
CA SER A 38 25.34 19.21 15.01
C SER A 38 24.40 20.23 14.37
N SER A 39 24.25 20.18 13.05
CA SER A 39 23.25 20.97 12.35
C SER A 39 21.86 20.44 12.74
N SER A 40 21.30 20.98 13.83
CA SER A 40 19.88 20.89 14.10
C SER A 40 19.15 21.58 12.96
N GLY A 41 18.57 20.77 12.04
CA GLY A 41 17.71 21.27 11.00
C GLY A 41 16.67 22.20 11.61
N LYS A 42 16.62 23.44 11.13
CA LYS A 42 15.53 24.37 11.43
C LYS A 42 14.24 23.64 11.11
N SER A 43 13.46 23.26 12.13
CA SER A 43 12.07 22.86 11.96
C SER A 43 11.39 23.98 11.18
N ASP A 44 10.82 23.65 10.04
CA ASP A 44 10.09 24.62 9.21
C ASP A 44 8.69 24.83 9.84
N ASN A 45 8.68 25.50 11.00
CA ASN A 45 7.48 25.73 11.82
C ASN A 45 6.35 26.38 11.00
N GLY A 46 6.68 27.07 9.90
CA GLY A 46 5.70 27.68 9.02
C GLY A 46 4.97 26.68 8.15
N ALA A 47 5.70 25.71 7.56
CA ALA A 47 5.12 24.66 6.73
C ALA A 47 4.26 23.70 7.54
N ASP A 48 4.72 23.30 8.73
CA ASP A 48 3.96 22.45 9.66
C ASP A 48 2.66 23.12 10.11
N LYS A 49 2.70 24.41 10.41
CA LYS A 49 1.50 25.18 10.77
C LYS A 49 0.51 25.24 9.60
N ALA A 50 1.00 25.45 8.38
CA ALA A 50 0.15 25.46 7.19
C ALA A 50 -0.49 24.09 6.90
N LEU A 51 0.29 23.01 7.03
CA LEU A 51 -0.21 21.63 6.90
C LEU A 51 -1.25 21.30 7.98
N GLY A 52 -0.99 21.66 9.24
CA GLY A 52 -1.91 21.43 10.36
C GLY A 52 -3.21 22.22 10.27
N ALA A 53 -3.21 23.34 9.55
CA ALA A 53 -4.40 24.17 9.32
C ALA A 53 -5.07 23.88 7.96
N ALA A 54 -4.58 22.91 7.18
CA ALA A 54 -5.10 22.64 5.85
C ALA A 54 -6.55 22.12 5.91
N ASP A 55 -7.39 22.68 5.04
CA ASP A 55 -8.76 22.20 4.83
C ASP A 55 -8.75 20.81 4.20
N PRO A 56 -9.40 19.81 4.82
CA PRO A 56 -9.36 18.45 4.34
C PRO A 56 -9.89 18.29 2.91
N ALA A 57 -11.04 18.89 2.58
CA ALA A 57 -11.67 18.71 1.28
C ALA A 57 -10.79 19.29 0.15
N ALA A 58 -10.25 20.51 0.36
CA ALA A 58 -9.36 21.15 -0.60
C ALA A 58 -8.06 20.38 -0.79
N MET A 59 -7.46 19.87 0.31
CA MET A 59 -6.19 19.15 0.25
C MET A 59 -6.35 17.76 -0.38
N LEU A 60 -7.39 17.00 -0.01
CA LEU A 60 -7.67 15.70 -0.61
C LEU A 60 -7.98 15.82 -2.11
N LYS A 61 -8.73 16.84 -2.53
CA LYS A 61 -8.98 17.13 -3.95
C LYS A 61 -7.67 17.41 -4.70
N LYS A 62 -6.80 18.26 -4.14
CA LYS A 62 -5.47 18.54 -4.70
C LYS A 62 -4.63 17.30 -4.80
N ALA A 63 -4.60 16.48 -3.74
CA ALA A 63 -3.82 15.26 -3.67
C ALA A 63 -4.30 14.19 -4.67
N ALA A 64 -5.60 14.01 -4.82
CA ALA A 64 -6.17 13.11 -5.82
C ALA A 64 -5.81 13.53 -7.25
N ALA A 65 -5.92 14.83 -7.57
CA ALA A 65 -5.53 15.37 -8.87
C ALA A 65 -4.03 15.16 -9.13
N LYS A 66 -3.17 15.48 -8.14
CA LYS A 66 -1.73 15.29 -8.23
C LYS A 66 -1.34 13.82 -8.36
N GLY A 67 -2.03 12.94 -7.64
CA GLY A 67 -1.86 11.50 -7.73
C GLY A 67 -2.20 10.94 -9.12
N ALA A 68 -3.28 11.41 -9.73
CA ALA A 68 -3.70 10.99 -11.07
C ALA A 68 -2.72 11.39 -12.19
N GLU A 69 -1.84 12.36 -11.95
CA GLU A 69 -0.79 12.79 -12.87
C GLU A 69 0.49 11.94 -12.77
N GLN A 70 0.62 11.11 -11.72
CA GLN A 70 1.82 10.31 -11.52
C GLN A 70 1.90 9.18 -12.55
N ASN A 71 3.06 9.06 -13.19
CA ASN A 71 3.30 8.00 -14.16
C ASN A 71 4.10 6.83 -13.57
N THR A 72 4.94 7.10 -12.58
CA THR A 72 5.73 6.07 -11.91
C THR A 72 5.78 6.31 -10.40
N TYR A 73 5.82 5.23 -9.63
CA TYR A 73 6.00 5.27 -8.18
C TYR A 73 6.47 3.91 -7.65
N ARG A 74 7.01 3.91 -6.43
CA ARG A 74 7.20 2.72 -5.62
C ARG A 74 6.23 2.71 -4.46
N MET A 75 5.81 1.52 -4.07
CA MET A 75 4.97 1.29 -2.92
C MET A 75 5.59 0.22 -2.03
N LYS A 76 5.58 0.46 -0.72
CA LYS A 76 5.85 -0.55 0.30
C LYS A 76 4.66 -0.58 1.25
N GLY A 77 4.15 -1.77 1.51
CA GLY A 77 2.95 -1.90 2.30
C GLY A 77 2.94 -3.10 3.22
N VAL A 78 1.99 -3.05 4.13
CA VAL A 78 1.60 -4.17 4.99
C VAL A 78 0.10 -4.37 4.89
N ARG A 79 -0.33 -5.62 4.92
CA ARG A 79 -1.76 -5.97 5.00
C ARG A 79 -1.96 -7.09 5.99
N LYS A 80 -3.01 -6.98 6.78
CA LYS A 80 -3.51 -8.03 7.66
C LYS A 80 -4.99 -8.24 7.39
N ASP A 81 -5.36 -9.47 7.08
CA ASP A 81 -6.72 -9.89 6.80
C ASP A 81 -6.96 -11.33 7.30
N ASP A 82 -8.09 -11.93 6.93
CA ASP A 82 -8.46 -13.31 7.26
C ASP A 82 -7.52 -14.37 6.64
N LYS A 83 -6.68 -14.00 5.68
CA LYS A 83 -5.69 -14.87 5.03
C LYS A 83 -4.32 -14.79 5.70
N GLY A 84 -4.09 -13.79 6.56
CA GLY A 84 -2.85 -13.61 7.33
C GLY A 84 -2.21 -12.24 7.16
N ASP A 85 -0.93 -12.18 7.52
CA ASP A 85 -0.12 -10.96 7.46
C ASP A 85 0.73 -10.99 6.18
N PHE A 86 0.71 -9.89 5.43
CA PHE A 86 1.45 -9.73 4.18
C PHE A 86 2.29 -8.46 4.22
N THR A 87 3.43 -8.51 3.54
CA THR A 87 4.20 -7.32 3.16
C THR A 87 4.26 -7.25 1.65
N THR A 88 4.15 -6.04 1.10
CA THR A 88 4.16 -5.78 -0.34
C THR A 88 5.25 -4.79 -0.68
N GLU A 89 6.02 -5.07 -1.72
CA GLU A 89 6.86 -4.10 -2.42
C GLU A 89 6.46 -4.07 -3.88
N ASN A 90 6.18 -2.88 -4.42
CA ASN A 90 5.75 -2.75 -5.79
C ASN A 90 6.39 -1.53 -6.46
N ALA A 91 6.88 -1.71 -7.67
CA ALA A 91 7.26 -0.64 -8.59
C ALA A 91 6.20 -0.58 -9.70
N VAL A 92 5.66 0.60 -9.95
CA VAL A 92 4.55 0.79 -10.89
C VAL A 92 4.90 1.86 -11.91
N GLN A 93 4.63 1.56 -13.16
CA GLN A 93 4.64 2.49 -14.28
C GLN A 93 3.27 2.44 -14.97
N VAL A 94 2.57 3.58 -15.03
CA VAL A 94 1.21 3.66 -15.56
C VAL A 94 1.22 3.66 -17.09
N LYS A 95 2.19 4.38 -17.68
CA LYS A 95 2.32 4.50 -19.15
C LYS A 95 3.79 4.51 -19.58
N PRO A 96 4.24 3.52 -20.41
CA PRO A 96 3.50 2.29 -20.76
C PRO A 96 3.26 1.41 -19.53
N ASP A 97 2.17 0.66 -19.52
CA ASP A 97 1.72 -0.14 -18.39
C ASP A 97 2.74 -1.24 -18.04
N ALA A 98 3.35 -1.11 -16.86
CA ALA A 98 4.27 -2.10 -16.31
C ALA A 98 4.26 -2.06 -14.79
N SER A 99 4.46 -3.22 -14.16
CA SER A 99 4.65 -3.30 -12.70
C SER A 99 5.58 -4.46 -12.34
N ASP A 100 6.27 -4.31 -11.22
CA ASP A 100 7.11 -5.34 -10.61
C ASP A 100 6.75 -5.39 -9.13
N GLY A 101 5.99 -6.42 -8.73
CA GLY A 101 5.40 -6.55 -7.42
C GLY A 101 5.79 -7.85 -6.73
N LYS A 102 6.19 -7.73 -5.46
CA LYS A 102 6.53 -8.84 -4.59
C LYS A 102 5.72 -8.78 -3.31
N ASP A 103 4.96 -9.83 -3.05
CA ASP A 103 4.26 -10.06 -1.79
C ASP A 103 4.94 -11.17 -1.00
N VAL A 104 5.05 -10.97 0.31
CA VAL A 104 5.49 -12.00 1.26
C VAL A 104 4.37 -12.20 2.28
N GLY A 105 3.92 -13.43 2.43
CA GLY A 105 2.80 -13.77 3.28
C GLY A 105 2.79 -15.24 3.72
N PRO A 106 1.66 -15.75 4.16
CA PRO A 106 1.53 -17.16 4.54
C PRO A 106 1.89 -18.11 3.40
N LYS A 107 2.53 -19.22 3.76
CA LYS A 107 2.84 -20.28 2.81
C LYS A 107 1.58 -20.99 2.36
N THR A 108 1.46 -21.20 1.05
CA THR A 108 0.36 -21.92 0.42
C THR A 108 0.90 -23.00 -0.52
N ALA A 109 0.02 -23.78 -1.12
CA ALA A 109 0.42 -24.76 -2.14
C ALA A 109 1.05 -24.08 -3.38
N ASP A 110 0.56 -22.88 -3.73
CA ASP A 110 1.06 -22.12 -4.87
C ASP A 110 2.29 -21.26 -4.53
N THR A 111 2.46 -20.89 -3.27
CA THR A 111 3.60 -20.12 -2.74
C THR A 111 4.23 -20.84 -1.53
N PRO A 112 4.95 -21.94 -1.74
CA PRO A 112 5.46 -22.78 -0.64
C PRO A 112 6.55 -22.11 0.19
N ASP A 113 7.19 -21.07 -0.33
CA ASP A 113 8.11 -20.18 0.38
C ASP A 113 7.42 -18.96 1.01
N GLY A 114 6.13 -18.75 0.70
CA GLY A 114 5.35 -17.58 1.11
C GLY A 114 5.62 -16.34 0.25
N ILE A 115 6.27 -16.49 -0.89
CA ILE A 115 6.63 -15.37 -1.78
C ILE A 115 5.83 -15.46 -3.07
N SER A 116 5.12 -14.39 -3.41
CA SER A 116 4.52 -14.17 -4.71
C SER A 116 5.25 -13.01 -5.40
N HIS A 117 5.83 -13.26 -6.57
CA HIS A 117 6.48 -12.23 -7.37
C HIS A 117 5.82 -12.19 -8.74
N VAL A 118 5.27 -11.04 -9.11
CA VAL A 118 4.54 -10.82 -10.35
C VAL A 118 5.12 -9.62 -11.07
N ILE A 119 5.51 -9.82 -12.33
CA ILE A 119 5.95 -8.74 -13.21
C ILE A 119 4.93 -8.60 -14.33
N LYS A 120 4.45 -7.41 -14.58
CA LYS A 120 3.58 -7.08 -15.72
C LYS A 120 4.33 -6.16 -16.68
N VAL A 121 4.27 -6.47 -17.97
CA VAL A 121 4.81 -5.60 -19.03
C VAL A 121 3.83 -5.62 -20.19
N GLY A 122 3.09 -4.53 -20.36
CA GLY A 122 2.00 -4.45 -21.34
C GLY A 122 0.94 -5.53 -21.09
N ASP A 123 0.63 -6.30 -22.11
CA ASP A 123 -0.39 -7.36 -22.05
C ASP A 123 0.12 -8.70 -21.52
N LYS A 124 1.33 -8.76 -20.97
CA LYS A 124 1.91 -9.98 -20.41
C LYS A 124 2.13 -9.85 -18.91
N MET A 125 1.70 -10.88 -18.20
CA MET A 125 1.98 -11.08 -16.78
C MET A 125 2.93 -12.26 -16.63
N TYR A 126 3.97 -12.09 -15.84
CA TYR A 126 4.97 -13.09 -15.50
C TYR A 126 4.84 -13.41 -14.02
N LEU A 127 4.60 -14.68 -13.73
CA LEU A 127 4.43 -15.16 -12.36
C LEU A 127 5.62 -16.02 -12.00
N ASN A 128 6.20 -15.73 -10.85
CA ASN A 128 7.25 -16.57 -10.26
C ASN A 128 6.64 -17.93 -9.86
N GLY A 129 7.40 -19.00 -10.10
CA GLY A 129 7.01 -20.37 -9.75
C GLY A 129 7.33 -21.36 -10.87
N GLU A 130 7.87 -22.51 -10.50
CA GLU A 130 8.24 -23.55 -11.44
C GLU A 130 7.01 -24.39 -11.82
N LYS A 131 6.34 -24.00 -12.93
CA LYS A 131 5.26 -24.78 -13.54
C LYS A 131 5.77 -25.76 -14.60
N VAL A 132 6.96 -25.51 -15.16
CA VAL A 132 7.67 -26.38 -16.11
C VAL A 132 9.10 -26.55 -15.60
N PRO A 133 9.65 -27.76 -15.54
CA PRO A 133 11.00 -28.00 -15.00
C PRO A 133 12.07 -27.12 -15.63
N GLY A 134 12.88 -26.48 -14.79
CA GLY A 134 13.95 -25.57 -15.19
C GLY A 134 13.49 -24.16 -15.59
N LYS A 135 12.19 -23.83 -15.48
CA LYS A 135 11.63 -22.51 -15.72
C LYS A 135 11.20 -21.87 -14.40
N LYS A 136 11.82 -20.77 -14.02
CA LYS A 136 11.51 -20.03 -12.76
C LYS A 136 10.25 -19.19 -12.87
N TRP A 137 9.85 -18.87 -14.09
CA TRP A 137 8.71 -17.98 -14.42
C TRP A 137 7.78 -18.66 -15.41
N TRP A 138 6.53 -18.25 -15.39
CA TRP A 138 5.57 -18.60 -16.41
C TRP A 138 4.70 -17.39 -16.77
N THR A 139 4.16 -17.38 -17.98
CA THR A 139 3.40 -16.24 -18.50
C THR A 139 1.91 -16.51 -18.57
N LEU A 140 1.13 -15.44 -18.34
CA LEU A 140 -0.25 -15.30 -18.75
C LEU A 140 -0.35 -14.19 -19.79
N ASN A 141 -1.11 -14.41 -20.86
CA ASN A 141 -1.47 -13.37 -21.81
C ASN A 141 -2.74 -12.68 -21.34
N LEU A 142 -2.68 -11.37 -21.18
CA LEU A 142 -3.80 -10.51 -20.77
C LEU A 142 -4.48 -9.86 -22.00
N GLU A 143 -4.14 -10.29 -23.23
CA GLU A 143 -4.73 -9.76 -24.45
C GLU A 143 -6.24 -9.87 -24.41
N GLY A 144 -6.96 -8.75 -24.59
CA GLY A 144 -8.41 -8.68 -24.45
C GLY A 144 -8.93 -8.58 -23.01
N ALA A 145 -8.08 -8.74 -21.98
CA ALA A 145 -8.43 -8.30 -20.65
C ALA A 145 -8.51 -6.76 -20.67
N LYS A 146 -9.69 -6.21 -20.41
CA LYS A 146 -9.85 -4.76 -20.31
C LYS A 146 -8.86 -4.27 -19.24
N GLY A 147 -7.87 -3.48 -19.67
CA GLY A 147 -6.95 -2.83 -18.75
C GLY A 147 -7.73 -2.09 -17.66
N ARG A 148 -7.16 -1.94 -16.49
CA ARG A 148 -7.78 -1.15 -15.42
C ARG A 148 -7.95 0.28 -15.93
N ASP A 149 -9.17 0.67 -16.22
CA ASP A 149 -9.59 2.06 -16.34
C ASP A 149 -9.95 2.61 -14.94
N ALA A 150 -9.27 2.09 -13.92
CA ALA A 150 -9.44 2.46 -12.53
C ALA A 150 -8.32 3.42 -12.13
N SER A 151 -8.65 4.33 -11.24
CA SER A 151 -7.65 5.18 -10.59
C SER A 151 -6.66 4.34 -9.77
N GLU A 152 -5.42 4.85 -9.64
CA GLU A 152 -4.42 4.21 -8.77
C GLU A 152 -4.95 4.05 -7.33
N PRO A 153 -4.56 2.99 -6.60
CA PRO A 153 -5.13 2.70 -5.28
C PRO A 153 -5.08 3.88 -4.31
N PHE A 154 -3.98 4.64 -4.29
CA PHE A 154 -3.86 5.82 -3.42
C PHE A 154 -4.79 6.96 -3.84
N VAL A 155 -5.10 7.11 -5.14
CA VAL A 155 -6.09 8.07 -5.63
C VAL A 155 -7.50 7.63 -5.26
N GLN A 156 -7.80 6.34 -5.41
CA GLN A 156 -9.09 5.75 -5.03
C GLN A 156 -9.38 5.96 -3.54
N LEU A 157 -8.41 5.64 -2.64
CA LEU A 157 -8.57 5.84 -1.20
C LEU A 157 -8.70 7.32 -0.82
N THR A 158 -7.92 8.20 -1.47
CA THR A 158 -8.00 9.64 -1.24
C THR A 158 -9.38 10.20 -1.62
N THR A 159 -9.92 9.76 -2.76
CA THR A 159 -11.25 10.19 -3.21
C THR A 159 -12.37 9.54 -2.39
N ALA A 160 -12.20 8.31 -1.93
CA ALA A 160 -13.14 7.65 -1.02
C ALA A 160 -13.20 8.38 0.33
N LEU A 161 -12.05 8.74 0.91
CA LEU A 161 -12.00 9.54 2.14
C LEU A 161 -12.71 10.89 1.96
N ALA A 162 -12.56 11.54 0.79
CA ALA A 162 -13.23 12.80 0.52
C ALA A 162 -14.78 12.70 0.47
N THR A 163 -15.35 11.49 0.41
CA THR A 163 -16.81 11.29 0.53
C THR A 163 -17.27 11.14 1.98
N ALA A 164 -16.35 10.94 2.94
CA ALA A 164 -16.69 10.72 4.35
C ALA A 164 -17.24 12.01 4.98
N LYS A 165 -18.24 11.85 5.86
CA LYS A 165 -18.89 12.99 6.54
C LYS A 165 -18.09 13.53 7.72
N ASP A 166 -17.19 12.71 8.27
CA ASP A 166 -16.39 12.99 9.47
C ASP A 166 -14.91 13.24 9.16
N VAL A 167 -14.58 13.53 7.89
CA VAL A 167 -13.20 13.77 7.50
C VAL A 167 -12.60 14.95 8.26
N ARG A 168 -11.40 14.75 8.81
CA ARG A 168 -10.68 15.74 9.62
C ARG A 168 -9.18 15.71 9.35
N ASN A 169 -8.51 16.80 9.67
CA ASN A 169 -7.06 16.86 9.77
C ASN A 169 -6.65 16.39 11.18
N ALA A 170 -5.99 15.24 11.27
CA ALA A 170 -5.55 14.61 12.52
C ALA A 170 -4.19 15.14 13.00
N GLY A 171 -3.51 15.98 12.21
CA GLY A 171 -2.24 16.58 12.55
C GLY A 171 -1.19 16.45 11.46
N VAL A 172 0.07 16.69 11.81
CA VAL A 172 1.21 16.64 10.88
C VAL A 172 2.23 15.64 11.38
N GLU A 173 2.58 14.70 10.52
CA GLU A 173 3.48 13.59 10.82
C GLU A 173 4.66 13.56 9.84
N THR A 174 5.67 12.75 10.14
CA THR A 174 6.77 12.47 9.22
C THR A 174 6.59 11.07 8.64
N VAL A 175 6.46 10.98 7.33
CA VAL A 175 6.32 9.73 6.58
C VAL A 175 7.41 9.67 5.51
N GLY A 176 8.21 8.61 5.49
CA GLY A 176 9.31 8.47 4.53
C GLY A 176 10.27 9.68 4.51
N GLY A 177 10.49 10.33 5.65
CA GLY A 177 11.32 11.54 5.77
C GLY A 177 10.64 12.84 5.31
N ARG A 178 9.37 12.82 4.89
CA ARG A 178 8.59 13.98 4.45
C ARG A 178 7.57 14.39 5.50
N ARG A 179 7.40 15.69 5.72
CA ARG A 179 6.33 16.23 6.57
C ARG A 179 5.02 16.20 5.78
N ALA A 180 3.98 15.58 6.36
CA ALA A 180 2.69 15.40 5.72
C ALA A 180 1.55 15.65 6.70
N ALA A 181 0.47 16.29 6.24
CA ALA A 181 -0.79 16.38 6.97
C ALA A 181 -1.49 15.02 6.92
N HIS A 182 -1.97 14.54 8.05
CA HIS A 182 -2.75 13.32 8.19
C HIS A 182 -4.24 13.66 8.14
N PHE A 183 -4.91 13.22 7.12
CA PHE A 183 -6.37 13.31 7.01
C PHE A 183 -6.97 11.94 7.29
N GLU A 184 -8.00 11.89 8.14
CA GLU A 184 -8.70 10.63 8.42
C GLU A 184 -10.20 10.83 8.48
N GLY A 185 -10.93 9.73 8.28
CA GLY A 185 -12.38 9.68 8.38
C GLY A 185 -12.92 8.27 8.18
N THR A 186 -14.22 8.11 8.43
CA THR A 186 -14.89 6.81 8.33
C THR A 186 -15.71 6.74 7.05
N VAL A 187 -15.39 5.78 6.19
CA VAL A 187 -16.19 5.44 5.02
C VAL A 187 -17.14 4.31 5.36
N VAL A 188 -18.43 4.53 5.16
CA VAL A 188 -19.47 3.53 5.30
C VAL A 188 -19.86 3.02 3.92
N ARG A 189 -19.73 1.70 3.69
CA ARG A 189 -19.92 1.07 2.37
C ARG A 189 -21.28 1.39 1.74
N SER A 190 -22.36 1.35 2.51
CA SER A 190 -23.70 1.67 2.01
C SER A 190 -23.87 3.15 1.66
N GLU A 191 -23.24 4.06 2.39
CA GLU A 191 -23.23 5.49 2.08
C GLU A 191 -22.36 5.79 0.85
N LEU A 192 -21.20 5.14 0.75
CA LEU A 192 -20.33 5.23 -0.42
C LEU A 192 -21.06 4.79 -1.68
N ALA A 193 -21.71 3.62 -1.68
CA ALA A 193 -22.48 3.12 -2.82
C ALA A 193 -23.62 4.07 -3.25
N ALA A 194 -24.18 4.82 -2.29
CA ALA A 194 -25.24 5.80 -2.55
C ALA A 194 -24.70 7.19 -2.93
N TYR A 195 -23.40 7.45 -2.84
CA TYR A 195 -22.80 8.75 -3.09
C TYR A 195 -22.99 9.20 -4.54
N LYS A 196 -23.42 10.46 -4.74
CA LYS A 196 -23.68 11.06 -6.06
C LYS A 196 -22.91 12.37 -6.31
N GLY A 197 -22.00 12.73 -5.39
CA GLY A 197 -21.15 13.91 -5.57
C GLY A 197 -19.99 13.66 -6.53
N ASP A 198 -19.17 14.67 -6.73
CA ASP A 198 -18.07 14.72 -7.71
C ASP A 198 -16.68 14.39 -7.10
N ALA A 199 -16.61 14.11 -5.79
CA ALA A 199 -15.34 13.79 -5.13
C ALA A 199 -14.73 12.48 -5.60
N MET A 200 -15.55 11.54 -6.08
CA MET A 200 -15.11 10.21 -6.53
C MET A 200 -15.84 9.79 -7.80
N LYS A 201 -15.10 9.24 -8.78
CA LYS A 201 -15.71 8.71 -10.01
C LYS A 201 -16.63 7.53 -9.69
N GLU A 202 -17.71 7.40 -10.46
CA GLU A 202 -18.69 6.32 -10.26
C GLU A 202 -18.05 4.93 -10.28
N LYS A 203 -17.19 4.67 -11.28
CA LYS A 203 -16.51 3.39 -11.40
C LYS A 203 -15.61 3.08 -10.18
N ASP A 204 -14.79 4.05 -9.75
CA ASP A 204 -13.89 3.87 -8.60
C ASP A 204 -14.68 3.63 -7.31
N ARG A 205 -15.82 4.29 -7.16
CA ARG A 205 -16.77 4.11 -6.06
C ARG A 205 -17.34 2.69 -6.02
N ASP A 206 -17.82 2.23 -7.18
CA ASP A 206 -18.47 0.92 -7.28
C ASP A 206 -17.46 -0.21 -7.08
N ASP A 207 -16.25 -0.07 -7.65
CA ASP A 207 -15.15 -1.00 -7.46
C ASP A 207 -14.75 -1.06 -5.97
N TYR A 208 -14.56 0.09 -5.31
CA TYR A 208 -14.17 0.12 -3.91
C TYR A 208 -15.27 -0.39 -2.96
N ALA A 209 -16.54 -0.06 -3.23
CA ALA A 209 -17.65 -0.61 -2.48
C ALA A 209 -17.75 -2.14 -2.62
N LYS A 210 -17.41 -2.68 -3.78
CA LYS A 210 -17.30 -4.11 -4.01
C LYS A 210 -16.14 -4.74 -3.22
N ASP A 211 -14.96 -4.11 -3.24
CA ASP A 211 -13.79 -4.57 -2.49
C ASP A 211 -14.09 -4.64 -0.99
N LEU A 212 -14.70 -3.59 -0.41
CA LEU A 212 -15.15 -3.59 0.98
C LEU A 212 -16.14 -4.73 1.29
N LYS A 213 -17.06 -5.03 0.35
CA LYS A 213 -17.99 -6.16 0.50
C LYS A 213 -17.25 -7.49 0.47
N GLU A 214 -16.28 -7.67 -0.40
CA GLU A 214 -15.48 -8.89 -0.52
C GLU A 214 -14.63 -9.11 0.74
N GLU A 215 -14.12 -8.04 1.37
CA GLU A 215 -13.43 -8.11 2.66
C GLU A 215 -14.40 -8.22 3.86
N GLY A 216 -15.71 -8.18 3.63
CA GLY A 216 -16.72 -8.29 4.67
C GLY A 216 -16.86 -7.04 5.53
N LEU A 217 -16.39 -5.89 5.03
CA LEU A 217 -16.37 -4.60 5.73
C LEU A 217 -17.60 -3.76 5.40
N GLU A 218 -18.32 -3.30 6.42
CA GLU A 218 -19.38 -2.28 6.28
C GLU A 218 -18.84 -0.88 6.57
N LYS A 219 -17.81 -0.79 7.41
CA LYS A 219 -17.16 0.46 7.78
C LYS A 219 -15.65 0.27 7.74
N VAL A 220 -14.94 1.28 7.24
CA VAL A 220 -13.50 1.35 7.24
C VAL A 220 -13.06 2.76 7.63
N THR A 221 -12.07 2.87 8.50
CA THR A 221 -11.36 4.12 8.73
C THR A 221 -10.26 4.24 7.70
N ILE A 222 -10.21 5.36 7.00
CA ILE A 222 -9.16 5.67 6.00
C ILE A 222 -8.32 6.81 6.54
N GLY A 223 -6.99 6.64 6.49
CA GLY A 223 -5.99 7.67 6.71
C GLY A 223 -5.25 7.97 5.40
N VAL A 224 -5.02 9.26 5.10
CA VAL A 224 -4.24 9.72 3.96
C VAL A 224 -3.26 10.79 4.42
N TRP A 225 -1.97 10.59 4.15
CA TRP A 225 -0.90 11.55 4.47
C TRP A 225 -0.48 12.29 3.21
N VAL A 226 -0.64 13.60 3.23
CA VAL A 226 -0.38 14.48 2.08
C VAL A 226 0.67 15.52 2.45
N ASP A 227 1.75 15.62 1.67
CA ASP A 227 2.77 16.63 1.89
C ASP A 227 2.33 18.04 1.40
N LYS A 228 3.17 19.05 1.65
CA LYS A 228 2.90 20.46 1.27
C LYS A 228 2.67 20.66 -0.24
N ASP A 229 3.24 19.77 -1.07
CA ASP A 229 3.15 19.84 -2.52
C ASP A 229 1.91 19.10 -3.06
N GLY A 230 1.17 18.42 -2.18
CA GLY A 230 -0.03 17.64 -2.51
C GLY A 230 0.31 16.20 -2.92
N VAL A 231 1.53 15.73 -2.64
CA VAL A 231 1.91 14.36 -2.93
C VAL A 231 1.48 13.45 -1.78
N ILE A 232 0.83 12.35 -2.12
CA ILE A 232 0.39 11.34 -1.14
C ILE A 232 1.61 10.52 -0.73
N ALA A 233 1.95 10.58 0.57
CA ALA A 233 3.10 9.87 1.13
C ALA A 233 2.71 8.49 1.69
N LYS A 234 1.48 8.36 2.22
CA LYS A 234 0.97 7.12 2.82
C LYS A 234 -0.55 7.08 2.71
N THR A 235 -1.09 5.88 2.58
CA THR A 235 -2.51 5.59 2.83
C THR A 235 -2.63 4.47 3.85
N GLU A 236 -3.71 4.48 4.62
CA GLU A 236 -4.02 3.44 5.60
C GLU A 236 -5.52 3.15 5.60
N GLU A 237 -5.86 1.90 5.77
CA GLU A 237 -7.23 1.42 5.94
C GLU A 237 -7.27 0.49 7.15
N SER A 238 -8.26 0.66 7.99
CA SER A 238 -8.50 -0.26 9.10
C SER A 238 -9.98 -0.45 9.36
N GLY A 239 -10.36 -1.68 9.70
CA GLY A 239 -11.76 -2.02 9.98
C GLY A 239 -11.89 -3.37 10.63
N LYS A 240 -13.12 -3.66 11.07
CA LYS A 240 -13.53 -4.98 11.56
C LYS A 240 -14.81 -5.36 10.88
N GLY A 241 -14.79 -6.50 10.22
CA GLY A 241 -15.91 -7.01 9.46
C GLY A 241 -16.26 -8.45 9.80
N SER A 242 -17.10 -9.06 8.96
CA SER A 242 -17.53 -10.44 9.11
C SER A 242 -16.39 -11.47 8.98
N LYS A 243 -15.27 -11.10 8.34
CA LYS A 243 -14.08 -11.93 8.17
C LYS A 243 -13.01 -11.69 9.24
N GLY A 244 -13.21 -10.75 10.16
CA GLY A 244 -12.27 -10.42 11.23
C GLY A 244 -11.72 -9.00 11.13
N GLU A 245 -10.53 -8.81 11.69
CA GLU A 245 -9.79 -7.54 11.63
C GLU A 245 -9.15 -7.38 10.24
N TYR A 246 -9.25 -6.17 9.69
CA TYR A 246 -8.60 -5.76 8.45
C TYR A 246 -7.73 -4.53 8.72
N HIS A 247 -6.52 -4.57 8.24
CA HIS A 247 -5.60 -3.44 8.24
C HIS A 247 -4.74 -3.48 6.99
N ARG A 248 -4.55 -2.33 6.36
CA ARG A 248 -3.62 -2.13 5.25
C ARG A 248 -2.99 -0.76 5.40
N ALA A 249 -1.67 -0.69 5.20
CA ALA A 249 -0.95 0.58 5.15
C ALA A 249 0.09 0.52 4.04
N ASP A 250 0.07 1.51 3.14
CA ASP A 250 0.96 1.60 1.99
C ASP A 250 1.69 2.95 2.01
N GLU A 251 3.02 2.94 1.94
CA GLU A 251 3.88 4.12 1.77
C GLU A 251 4.33 4.25 0.33
N TYR A 252 4.35 5.47 -0.19
CA TYR A 252 4.65 5.77 -1.59
C TYR A 252 5.90 6.64 -1.73
N SER A 253 6.75 6.28 -2.69
CA SER A 253 8.01 6.98 -2.97
C SER A 253 8.34 6.98 -4.46
N ASP A 254 9.45 7.62 -4.81
CA ASP A 254 10.05 7.60 -6.14
C ASP A 254 9.10 7.98 -7.28
N PHE A 255 8.16 8.89 -7.01
CA PHE A 255 7.28 9.44 -8.03
C PHE A 255 8.08 10.09 -9.15
N GLY A 256 7.76 9.72 -10.40
CA GLY A 256 8.44 10.23 -11.59
C GLY A 256 9.82 9.62 -11.88
N ALA A 257 10.30 8.67 -11.08
CA ALA A 257 11.58 8.00 -11.31
C ALA A 257 11.54 7.03 -12.50
N ASP A 258 12.68 6.82 -13.17
CA ASP A 258 12.87 5.78 -14.18
C ASP A 258 13.04 4.41 -13.49
N LEU A 259 11.97 3.64 -13.40
CA LEU A 259 11.93 2.37 -12.67
C LEU A 259 12.49 1.18 -13.45
N LYS A 260 12.67 1.28 -14.77
CA LYS A 260 13.24 0.23 -15.67
C LYS A 260 12.66 -1.15 -15.45
N ILE A 261 11.32 -1.24 -15.37
CA ILE A 261 10.63 -2.52 -15.19
C ILE A 261 10.75 -3.35 -16.47
N GLN A 262 11.24 -4.59 -16.35
CA GLN A 262 11.53 -5.46 -17.48
C GLN A 262 10.99 -6.86 -17.28
N ALA A 263 10.64 -7.53 -18.37
CA ALA A 263 10.28 -8.94 -18.38
C ALA A 263 11.45 -9.82 -17.90
N PRO A 264 11.17 -10.94 -17.23
CA PRO A 264 12.20 -11.91 -16.87
C PRO A 264 12.87 -12.51 -18.12
N PRO A 265 14.08 -13.10 -17.99
CA PRO A 265 14.76 -13.73 -19.10
C PRO A 265 13.92 -14.80 -19.78
N ALA A 266 13.80 -14.76 -21.11
CA ALA A 266 13.00 -15.73 -21.87
C ALA A 266 13.46 -17.18 -21.66
N ALA A 267 14.76 -17.40 -21.45
CA ALA A 267 15.32 -18.72 -21.16
C ALA A 267 14.79 -19.33 -19.84
N GLU A 268 14.42 -18.50 -18.86
CA GLU A 268 13.91 -18.90 -17.55
C GLU A 268 12.36 -18.84 -17.48
N THR A 269 11.69 -18.52 -18.59
CA THR A 269 10.25 -18.28 -18.62
C THR A 269 9.55 -19.34 -19.48
N ALA A 270 8.55 -20.01 -18.90
CA ALA A 270 7.65 -20.88 -19.65
C ALA A 270 6.48 -20.04 -20.24
N THR A 271 6.13 -20.34 -21.47
CA THR A 271 4.91 -19.81 -22.07
C THR A 271 3.67 -20.50 -21.52
N GLU A 272 2.51 -19.87 -21.61
CA GLU A 272 1.23 -20.47 -21.23
C GLU A 272 1.00 -21.83 -21.94
N LYS A 273 1.36 -21.90 -23.23
CA LYS A 273 1.28 -23.14 -24.00
C LYS A 273 2.16 -24.26 -23.42
N GLU A 274 3.41 -23.97 -23.09
CA GLU A 274 4.33 -24.95 -22.48
C GLU A 274 3.81 -25.44 -21.13
N VAL A 275 3.21 -24.56 -20.32
CA VAL A 275 2.58 -24.95 -19.04
C VAL A 275 1.42 -25.91 -19.29
N ILE A 276 0.50 -25.59 -20.22
CA ILE A 276 -0.64 -26.45 -20.56
C ILE A 276 -0.16 -27.81 -21.07
N GLU A 277 0.78 -27.85 -22.02
CA GLU A 277 1.31 -29.08 -22.57
C GLU A 277 1.98 -29.96 -21.49
N TYR A 278 2.70 -29.36 -20.55
CA TYR A 278 3.35 -30.07 -19.45
C TYR A 278 2.32 -30.67 -18.48
N GLU A 279 1.31 -29.92 -18.08
CA GLU A 279 0.24 -30.42 -17.20
C GLU A 279 -0.58 -31.53 -17.86
N MET A 280 -0.87 -31.44 -19.16
CA MET A 280 -1.55 -32.51 -19.89
C MET A 280 -0.72 -33.80 -19.98
N LYS A 281 0.62 -33.72 -20.01
CA LYS A 281 1.50 -34.91 -20.01
C LYS A 281 1.54 -35.58 -18.65
N LYS A 282 1.39 -34.85 -17.54
CA LYS A 282 1.36 -35.41 -16.17
C LYS A 282 0.07 -36.22 -15.89
N GLN A 283 -1.00 -35.97 -16.62
CA GLN A 283 -2.30 -36.61 -16.41
C GLN A 283 -2.45 -37.93 -17.19
N LYS A 284 -1.46 -38.29 -18.02
CA LYS A 284 -1.38 -39.56 -18.77
C LYS A 284 -0.47 -40.55 -18.06
#